data_c0050139cc05294efaec8acd02b6fbb6
#
_entry.id   c0050139cc05294efaec8acd02b6fbb6
#
_cell.length_a   1.000
_cell.length_b   1.000
_cell.length_c   1.000
_cell.angle_alpha   90.00
_cell.angle_beta   90.00
_cell.angle_gamma   90.00
#
_symmetry.space_group_name_H-M   'P 1'
#
loop_
_entity.id
_entity.type
_entity.pdbx_description
1 polymer ?
#
loop_
_entity_poly.entity_id
_entity_poly.type
_entity_poly.pdbx_seq_one_letter_code
_entity_poly.pdbx_strand_id
1 'polypeptide(L)'
;IFDVMFVYLKGWGLETFTVEAGQFALLRFWAPGFRLQAHPFSFSRPADGRELRFSIKKLGDFTARLHAELKPGTPVIIDGPHGVFTAARMRRDKALLVAGGIGITPLRALAERLAARKIDSVLVFSNRGRKDIPFEKELAELEKTGVFKAVHVLSEDQDWPGEKGRVDAARLKLLVPDFAGRDAFLCGPPPMMTALDAGLCALGLPREQVHYELFSL
;
A
#
# COMPACT_ATOMS: atom_id res chain seq x y z
N ILE A 1 -9.32 -15.74 -8.81
CA ILE A 1 -7.83 -15.80 -8.81
C ILE A 1 -7.40 -14.36 -8.65
N PHE A 2 -6.77 -14.04 -7.52
CA PHE A 2 -6.23 -12.70 -7.29
C PHE A 2 -5.08 -12.45 -8.26
N ASP A 3 -5.09 -11.31 -8.97
CA ASP A 3 -3.97 -10.89 -9.83
C ASP A 3 -2.77 -10.37 -9.01
N VAL A 4 -2.64 -10.80 -7.76
CA VAL A 4 -1.56 -10.40 -6.84
C VAL A 4 -0.79 -11.65 -6.38
N MET A 5 0.50 -11.67 -6.66
CA MET A 5 1.44 -12.69 -6.19
C MET A 5 2.16 -12.19 -4.95
N PHE A 6 2.24 -13.02 -3.92
CA PHE A 6 3.04 -12.75 -2.72
C PHE A 6 4.43 -13.37 -2.89
N VAL A 7 5.45 -12.52 -2.81
CA VAL A 7 6.85 -12.92 -2.90
C VAL A 7 7.50 -12.76 -1.53
N TYR A 8 8.02 -13.86 -1.00
CA TYR A 8 8.73 -13.87 0.28
C TYR A 8 10.21 -14.10 -0.01
N LEU A 9 11.03 -13.12 0.36
CA LEU A 9 12.48 -13.22 0.22
C LEU A 9 13.09 -13.60 1.56
N LYS A 10 13.87 -14.67 1.55
CA LYS A 10 14.66 -15.18 2.68
C LYS A 10 16.13 -15.14 2.32
N GLY A 11 16.97 -14.83 3.25
CA GLY A 11 18.40 -14.72 2.97
C GLY A 11 19.20 -14.34 4.21
N TRP A 12 20.48 -14.19 4.03
CA TRP A 12 21.42 -13.81 5.09
C TRP A 12 21.43 -12.28 5.21
N GLY A 13 21.67 -11.79 6.43
CA GLY A 13 21.76 -10.36 6.72
C GLY A 13 20.42 -9.65 6.84
N LEU A 14 19.29 -10.37 6.76
CA LEU A 14 17.95 -9.76 6.92
C LEU A 14 17.71 -9.25 8.33
N GLU A 15 18.39 -9.82 9.32
CA GLU A 15 18.38 -9.37 10.72
C GLU A 15 18.92 -7.95 10.92
N THR A 16 19.79 -7.51 10.01
CA THR A 16 20.37 -6.16 10.01
C THR A 16 19.74 -5.25 8.93
N PHE A 17 18.89 -5.80 8.07
CA PHE A 17 18.25 -5.06 6.98
C PHE A 17 17.07 -4.24 7.52
N THR A 18 17.35 -3.00 7.87
CA THR A 18 16.34 -2.10 8.46
C THR A 18 15.43 -1.52 7.40
N VAL A 19 14.12 -1.77 7.54
CA VAL A 19 13.08 -1.27 6.65
C VAL A 19 12.03 -0.52 7.46
N GLU A 20 11.68 0.68 7.04
CA GLU A 20 10.51 1.38 7.53
C GLU A 20 9.26 1.03 6.70
N ALA A 21 8.14 0.86 7.38
CA ALA A 21 6.86 0.61 6.72
C ALA A 21 6.50 1.76 5.78
N GLY A 22 6.15 1.43 4.54
CA GLY A 22 5.88 2.38 3.46
C GLY A 22 7.02 2.53 2.45
N GLN A 23 8.24 2.07 2.77
CA GLN A 23 9.36 2.05 1.84
C GLN A 23 9.21 0.98 0.75
N PHE A 24 10.07 1.05 -0.28
CA PHE A 24 10.18 0.11 -1.38
C PHE A 24 11.63 -0.31 -1.62
N ALA A 25 11.83 -1.32 -2.45
CA ALA A 25 13.14 -1.71 -2.96
C ALA A 25 13.07 -1.98 -4.47
N LEU A 26 14.19 -1.83 -5.16
CA LEU A 26 14.37 -2.30 -6.51
C LEU A 26 14.72 -3.79 -6.46
N LEU A 27 13.87 -4.62 -7.05
CA LEU A 27 14.09 -6.06 -7.12
C LEU A 27 14.57 -6.46 -8.52
N ARG A 28 15.64 -7.23 -8.56
CA ARG A 28 16.15 -7.87 -9.77
C ARG A 28 16.14 -9.38 -9.56
N PHE A 29 15.31 -10.08 -10.31
CA PHE A 29 15.19 -11.53 -10.26
C PHE A 29 16.27 -12.17 -11.12
N TRP A 30 17.14 -12.98 -10.52
CA TRP A 30 18.29 -13.59 -11.21
C TRP A 30 17.88 -14.86 -11.94
N ALA A 31 16.99 -14.70 -12.93
CA ALA A 31 16.48 -15.75 -13.78
C ALA A 31 16.54 -15.32 -15.26
N PRO A 32 16.56 -16.27 -16.22
CA PRO A 32 16.51 -15.95 -17.64
C PRO A 32 15.33 -15.04 -17.96
N GLY A 33 15.60 -13.97 -18.72
CA GLY A 33 14.58 -12.99 -19.11
C GLY A 33 14.25 -11.91 -18.06
N PHE A 34 14.77 -12.00 -16.82
CA PHE A 34 14.52 -11.02 -15.75
C PHE A 34 15.78 -10.30 -15.26
N ARG A 35 16.96 -10.93 -15.37
CA ARG A 35 18.21 -10.46 -14.73
C ARG A 35 18.73 -9.10 -15.21
N LEU A 36 18.24 -8.57 -16.33
CA LEU A 36 18.65 -7.26 -16.85
C LEU A 36 17.76 -6.12 -16.40
N GLN A 37 16.66 -6.41 -15.72
CA GLN A 37 15.67 -5.42 -15.30
C GLN A 37 15.55 -5.40 -13.77
N ALA A 38 15.51 -4.20 -13.20
CA ALA A 38 15.17 -3.99 -11.80
C ALA A 38 13.90 -3.14 -11.74
N HIS A 39 12.95 -3.55 -10.90
CA HIS A 39 11.67 -2.86 -10.77
C HIS A 39 11.38 -2.53 -9.31
N PRO A 40 10.76 -1.38 -9.03
CA PRO A 40 10.39 -0.97 -7.68
C PRO A 40 9.18 -1.77 -7.18
N PHE A 41 9.30 -2.29 -5.96
CA PHE A 41 8.19 -2.93 -5.25
C PHE A 41 8.18 -2.49 -3.79
N SER A 42 7.02 -2.07 -3.29
CA SER A 42 6.87 -1.70 -1.90
C SER A 42 6.89 -2.93 -0.99
N PHE A 43 7.51 -2.79 0.17
CA PHE A 43 7.37 -3.77 1.23
C PHE A 43 5.91 -3.80 1.67
N SER A 44 5.27 -4.96 1.58
CA SER A 44 3.85 -5.12 1.91
C SER A 44 3.60 -5.56 3.36
N ARG A 45 4.67 -5.63 4.15
CA ARG A 45 4.70 -5.95 5.57
C ARG A 45 5.95 -5.31 6.20
N PRO A 46 5.92 -4.88 7.48
CA PRO A 46 7.14 -4.53 8.20
C PRO A 46 8.14 -5.70 8.18
N ALA A 47 9.43 -5.39 8.04
CA ALA A 47 10.47 -6.41 8.12
C ALA A 47 10.54 -6.98 9.54
N ASP A 48 10.68 -8.30 9.65
CA ASP A 48 10.78 -9.02 10.93
C ASP A 48 12.17 -9.62 11.18
N GLY A 49 13.15 -9.27 10.34
CA GLY A 49 14.51 -9.79 10.37
C GLY A 49 14.67 -11.22 9.84
N ARG A 50 13.59 -11.88 9.41
CA ARG A 50 13.58 -13.26 8.91
C ARG A 50 13.24 -13.36 7.44
N GLU A 51 12.28 -12.54 7.01
CA GLU A 51 11.83 -12.49 5.62
C GLU A 51 11.35 -11.09 5.24
N LEU A 52 11.41 -10.80 3.95
CA LEU A 52 10.82 -9.59 3.36
C LEU A 52 9.65 -10.00 2.47
N ARG A 53 8.52 -9.30 2.58
CA ARG A 53 7.35 -9.58 1.76
C ARG A 53 7.08 -8.46 0.77
N PHE A 54 6.91 -8.85 -0.48
CA PHE A 54 6.44 -8.00 -1.56
C PHE A 54 5.14 -8.57 -2.14
N SER A 55 4.26 -7.70 -2.62
CA SER A 55 3.00 -8.12 -3.23
C SER A 55 2.90 -7.48 -4.61
N ILE A 56 2.97 -8.32 -5.63
CA ILE A 56 3.15 -7.92 -7.02
C ILE A 56 1.86 -8.20 -7.79
N LYS A 57 1.21 -7.14 -8.28
CA LYS A 57 0.03 -7.26 -9.12
C LYS A 57 0.46 -7.48 -10.58
N LYS A 58 -0.26 -8.35 -11.28
CA LYS A 58 -0.15 -8.52 -12.73
C LYS A 58 -0.70 -7.27 -13.41
N LEU A 59 0.17 -6.34 -13.82
CA LEU A 59 -0.23 -5.03 -14.33
C LEU A 59 0.35 -4.69 -15.70
N GLY A 60 1.52 -5.21 -16.03
CA GLY A 60 2.21 -5.00 -17.31
C GLY A 60 2.99 -6.25 -17.71
N ASP A 61 3.70 -6.20 -18.83
CA ASP A 61 4.39 -7.35 -19.43
C ASP A 61 5.39 -8.01 -18.47
N PHE A 62 6.19 -7.20 -17.78
CA PHE A 62 7.16 -7.71 -16.81
C PHE A 62 6.47 -8.50 -15.68
N THR A 63 5.46 -7.89 -15.04
CA THR A 63 4.77 -8.53 -13.94
C THR A 63 3.92 -9.71 -14.38
N ALA A 64 3.35 -9.67 -15.62
CA ALA A 64 2.63 -10.81 -16.19
C ALA A 64 3.56 -12.02 -16.40
N ARG A 65 4.75 -11.78 -16.93
CA ARG A 65 5.78 -12.83 -17.10
C ARG A 65 6.28 -13.32 -15.74
N LEU A 66 6.49 -12.42 -14.78
CA LEU A 66 6.90 -12.78 -13.43
C LEU A 66 5.92 -13.74 -12.78
N HIS A 67 4.61 -13.47 -12.90
CA HIS A 67 3.56 -14.36 -12.40
C HIS A 67 3.56 -15.75 -13.07
N ALA A 68 3.91 -15.81 -14.35
CA ALA A 68 3.90 -17.07 -15.11
C ALA A 68 5.16 -17.92 -14.92
N GLU A 69 6.32 -17.27 -14.76
CA GLU A 69 7.63 -17.91 -14.92
C GLU A 69 8.46 -17.96 -13.62
N LEU A 70 8.19 -17.09 -12.63
CA LEU A 70 8.96 -17.05 -11.40
C LEU A 70 8.80 -18.34 -10.60
N LYS A 71 9.92 -18.95 -10.22
CA LYS A 71 9.94 -20.19 -9.43
C LYS A 71 10.49 -19.93 -8.03
N PRO A 72 9.98 -20.65 -7.01
CA PRO A 72 10.62 -20.67 -5.70
C PRO A 72 12.11 -21.01 -5.81
N GLY A 73 12.94 -20.37 -4.99
CA GLY A 73 14.39 -20.54 -5.02
C GLY A 73 15.12 -19.65 -6.06
N THR A 74 14.40 -18.85 -6.83
CA THR A 74 15.05 -17.85 -7.71
C THR A 74 15.79 -16.82 -6.85
N PRO A 75 17.12 -16.62 -7.05
CA PRO A 75 17.87 -15.59 -6.36
C PRO A 75 17.34 -14.18 -6.75
N VAL A 76 17.32 -13.27 -5.76
CA VAL A 76 16.90 -11.89 -5.97
C VAL A 76 17.93 -10.94 -5.42
N ILE A 77 18.32 -9.96 -6.23
CA ILE A 77 19.15 -8.83 -5.79
C ILE A 77 18.20 -7.73 -5.36
N ILE A 78 18.41 -7.22 -4.15
CA ILE A 78 17.63 -6.15 -3.55
C ILE A 78 18.51 -4.91 -3.47
N ASP A 79 18.02 -3.80 -4.00
CA ASP A 79 18.61 -2.48 -3.83
C ASP A 79 17.61 -1.61 -3.09
N GLY A 80 17.97 -1.16 -1.89
CA GLY A 80 17.11 -0.42 -0.98
C GLY A 80 17.46 -0.64 0.50
N PRO A 81 16.56 -0.24 1.41
CA PRO A 81 15.25 0.35 1.15
C PRO A 81 15.33 1.81 0.68
N HIS A 82 14.35 2.20 -0.13
CA HIS A 82 14.19 3.55 -0.65
C HIS A 82 12.84 4.15 -0.23
N GLY A 83 12.70 5.47 -0.42
CA GLY A 83 11.45 6.17 -0.18
C GLY A 83 11.33 6.79 1.20
N VAL A 84 10.50 7.83 1.28
CA VAL A 84 10.23 8.62 2.49
C VAL A 84 8.75 8.57 2.89
N PHE A 85 7.99 7.68 2.27
CA PHE A 85 6.56 7.48 2.51
C PHE A 85 6.32 6.67 3.80
N THR A 86 6.76 7.20 4.93
CA THR A 86 6.81 6.50 6.22
C THR A 86 6.14 7.28 7.35
N ALA A 87 5.84 6.61 8.45
CA ALA A 87 5.28 7.25 9.64
C ALA A 87 6.22 8.31 10.26
N ALA A 88 7.50 8.35 9.91
CA ALA A 88 8.43 9.39 10.33
C ALA A 88 8.06 10.78 9.77
N ARG A 89 7.26 10.83 8.70
CA ARG A 89 6.78 12.08 8.10
C ARG A 89 5.53 12.65 8.77
N MET A 90 4.90 11.91 9.67
CA MET A 90 3.69 12.37 10.36
C MET A 90 3.96 13.62 11.21
N ARG A 91 3.01 14.52 11.18
CA ARG A 91 2.93 15.76 11.99
C ARG A 91 1.78 15.73 12.97
N ARG A 92 0.87 14.78 12.79
CA ARG A 92 -0.31 14.55 13.63
C ARG A 92 -0.20 13.19 14.31
N ASP A 93 -1.00 13.02 15.33
CA ASP A 93 -1.12 11.77 16.11
C ASP A 93 -2.13 10.76 15.51
N LYS A 94 -2.73 11.11 14.35
CA LYS A 94 -3.71 10.31 13.62
C LYS A 94 -3.37 10.24 12.14
N ALA A 95 -3.75 9.16 11.48
CA ALA A 95 -3.53 8.97 10.07
C ALA A 95 -4.83 8.68 9.27
N LEU A 96 -4.88 9.18 8.04
CA LEU A 96 -5.82 8.79 6.99
C LEU A 96 -5.01 8.10 5.89
N LEU A 97 -5.27 6.83 5.66
CA LEU A 97 -4.64 6.04 4.62
C LEU A 97 -5.64 5.91 3.46
N VAL A 98 -5.24 6.24 2.23
CA VAL A 98 -6.12 6.12 1.07
C VAL A 98 -5.43 5.29 0.00
N ALA A 99 -5.96 4.08 -0.23
CA ALA A 99 -5.42 3.12 -1.17
C ALA A 99 -6.30 2.97 -2.41
N GLY A 100 -5.67 2.85 -3.59
CA GLY A 100 -6.31 2.42 -4.82
C GLY A 100 -5.65 1.15 -5.37
N GLY A 101 -6.40 0.05 -5.45
CA GLY A 101 -5.88 -1.21 -5.98
C GLY A 101 -4.58 -1.66 -5.30
N ILE A 102 -3.51 -1.87 -6.09
CA ILE A 102 -2.21 -2.34 -5.55
C ILE A 102 -1.47 -1.28 -4.72
N GLY A 103 -1.89 -0.01 -4.74
CA GLY A 103 -1.38 1.03 -3.83
C GLY A 103 -1.60 0.72 -2.35
N ILE A 104 -2.37 -0.32 -2.04
CA ILE A 104 -2.49 -0.85 -0.68
C ILE A 104 -1.18 -1.42 -0.13
N THR A 105 -0.22 -1.83 -0.96
CA THR A 105 0.99 -2.54 -0.51
C THR A 105 1.80 -1.76 0.52
N PRO A 106 2.27 -0.51 0.28
CA PRO A 106 2.96 0.28 1.29
C PRO A 106 2.03 0.67 2.45
N LEU A 107 0.75 0.95 2.16
CA LEU A 107 -0.22 1.38 3.17
C LEU A 107 -0.61 0.26 4.12
N ARG A 108 -0.65 -1.00 3.67
CA ARG A 108 -0.87 -2.15 4.56
C ARG A 108 0.28 -2.30 5.56
N ALA A 109 1.54 -2.18 5.10
CA ALA A 109 2.69 -2.19 5.99
C ALA A 109 2.65 -1.02 6.98
N LEU A 110 2.30 0.17 6.49
CA LEU A 110 2.16 1.37 7.32
C LEU A 110 1.05 1.21 8.36
N ALA A 111 -0.12 0.68 7.97
CA ALA A 111 -1.24 0.42 8.89
C ALA A 111 -0.82 -0.50 10.05
N GLU A 112 -0.10 -1.59 9.75
CA GLU A 112 0.43 -2.49 10.78
C GLU A 112 1.40 -1.76 11.72
N ARG A 113 2.28 -0.92 11.17
CA ARG A 113 3.21 -0.12 11.98
C ARG A 113 2.52 0.89 12.87
N LEU A 114 1.49 1.57 12.34
CA LEU A 114 0.69 2.54 13.08
C LEU A 114 -0.11 1.84 14.19
N ALA A 115 -0.74 0.70 13.90
CA ALA A 115 -1.48 -0.08 14.89
C ALA A 115 -0.57 -0.56 16.04
N ALA A 116 0.65 -1.03 15.73
CA ALA A 116 1.65 -1.41 16.73
C ALA A 116 2.08 -0.24 17.64
N ARG A 117 2.01 1.00 17.11
CA ARG A 117 2.27 2.23 17.87
C ARG A 117 1.02 2.81 18.55
N LYS A 118 -0.13 2.15 18.46
CA LYS A 118 -1.43 2.61 18.94
C LYS A 118 -1.87 3.96 18.37
N ILE A 119 -1.51 4.24 17.13
CA ILE A 119 -1.90 5.45 16.41
C ILE A 119 -3.25 5.19 15.73
N ASP A 120 -4.24 6.05 16.04
CA ASP A 120 -5.56 6.03 15.39
C ASP A 120 -5.41 6.23 13.87
N SER A 121 -5.84 5.25 13.09
CA SER A 121 -5.72 5.26 11.65
C SER A 121 -6.97 4.71 10.96
N VAL A 122 -7.38 5.39 9.89
CA VAL A 122 -8.49 4.98 9.03
C VAL A 122 -7.97 4.73 7.63
N LEU A 123 -8.22 3.55 7.09
CA LEU A 123 -7.93 3.20 5.71
C LEU A 123 -9.22 3.31 4.87
N VAL A 124 -9.21 4.13 3.85
CA VAL A 124 -10.23 4.12 2.78
C VAL A 124 -9.62 3.41 1.58
N PHE A 125 -10.16 2.23 1.25
CA PHE A 125 -9.59 1.35 0.24
C PHE A 125 -10.52 1.18 -0.96
N SER A 126 -10.14 1.78 -2.09
CA SER A 126 -10.88 1.76 -3.35
C SER A 126 -10.46 0.58 -4.24
N ASN A 127 -11.43 -0.22 -4.66
CA ASN A 127 -11.27 -1.31 -5.61
C ASN A 127 -12.44 -1.35 -6.60
N ARG A 128 -12.35 -2.16 -7.66
CA ARG A 128 -13.46 -2.37 -8.60
C ARG A 128 -14.53 -3.25 -7.99
N GLY A 129 -14.16 -4.43 -7.55
CA GLY A 129 -15.06 -5.40 -6.95
C GLY A 129 -14.45 -6.12 -5.77
N ARG A 130 -15.25 -6.90 -5.06
CA ARG A 130 -14.83 -7.65 -3.87
C ARG A 130 -13.65 -8.60 -4.13
N LYS A 131 -13.62 -9.25 -5.28
CA LYS A 131 -12.53 -10.14 -5.70
C LYS A 131 -11.19 -9.43 -5.90
N ASP A 132 -11.21 -8.09 -5.99
CA ASP A 132 -10.02 -7.26 -6.20
C ASP A 132 -9.43 -6.72 -4.90
N ILE A 133 -9.96 -7.10 -3.72
CA ILE A 133 -9.49 -6.68 -2.40
C ILE A 133 -8.36 -7.60 -1.93
N PRO A 134 -7.07 -7.25 -2.06
CA PRO A 134 -6.00 -8.00 -1.44
C PRO A 134 -5.95 -7.70 0.07
N PHE A 135 -5.38 -8.62 0.85
CA PHE A 135 -5.19 -8.49 2.29
C PHE A 135 -6.47 -8.37 3.14
N GLU A 136 -7.65 -8.71 2.61
CA GLU A 136 -8.92 -8.55 3.34
C GLU A 136 -8.85 -9.14 4.76
N LYS A 137 -8.35 -10.38 4.91
CA LYS A 137 -8.20 -11.02 6.22
C LYS A 137 -7.19 -10.33 7.13
N GLU A 138 -6.08 -9.83 6.57
CA GLU A 138 -5.06 -9.14 7.35
C GLU A 138 -5.55 -7.78 7.84
N LEU A 139 -6.32 -7.07 7.02
CA LEU A 139 -6.95 -5.80 7.41
C LEU A 139 -7.99 -6.02 8.51
N ALA A 140 -8.81 -7.07 8.40
CA ALA A 140 -9.77 -7.45 9.44
C ALA A 140 -9.08 -7.83 10.78
N GLU A 141 -7.91 -8.48 10.73
CA GLU A 141 -7.12 -8.72 11.95
C GLU A 141 -6.57 -7.43 12.56
N LEU A 142 -6.14 -6.47 11.73
CA LEU A 142 -5.69 -5.17 12.22
C LEU A 142 -6.83 -4.37 12.88
N GLU A 143 -8.06 -4.48 12.42
CA GLU A 143 -9.23 -3.84 13.05
C GLU A 143 -9.45 -4.29 14.49
N LYS A 144 -9.10 -5.53 14.83
CA LYS A 144 -9.20 -6.05 16.21
C LYS A 144 -8.30 -5.31 17.21
N THR A 145 -7.33 -4.54 16.73
CA THR A 145 -6.48 -3.68 17.59
C THR A 145 -7.25 -2.52 18.23
N GLY A 146 -8.41 -2.15 17.68
CA GLY A 146 -9.25 -1.05 18.13
C GLY A 146 -8.75 0.35 17.77
N VAL A 147 -7.58 0.47 17.14
CA VAL A 147 -6.97 1.74 16.69
C VAL A 147 -6.89 1.88 15.18
N PHE A 148 -7.33 0.85 14.44
CA PHE A 148 -7.37 0.83 12.99
C PHE A 148 -8.77 0.50 12.51
N LYS A 149 -9.21 1.17 11.44
CA LYS A 149 -10.48 0.90 10.75
C LYS A 149 -10.26 0.87 9.25
N ALA A 150 -10.85 -0.11 8.57
CA ALA A 150 -10.85 -0.20 7.11
C ALA A 150 -12.25 0.08 6.54
N VAL A 151 -12.33 0.99 5.58
CA VAL A 151 -13.55 1.30 4.80
C VAL A 151 -13.29 0.91 3.36
N HIS A 152 -13.93 -0.16 2.90
CA HIS A 152 -13.85 -0.60 1.51
C HIS A 152 -14.87 0.12 0.65
N VAL A 153 -14.41 0.72 -0.46
CA VAL A 153 -15.25 1.42 -1.45
C VAL A 153 -15.13 0.71 -2.78
N LEU A 154 -16.23 0.13 -3.29
CA LEU A 154 -16.22 -0.64 -4.53
C LEU A 154 -16.94 0.11 -5.65
N SER A 155 -16.28 0.25 -6.81
CA SER A 155 -16.80 1.07 -7.91
C SER A 155 -17.68 0.31 -8.90
N GLU A 156 -17.55 -1.02 -9.00
CA GLU A 156 -18.23 -1.84 -10.01
C GLU A 156 -19.09 -2.97 -9.40
N ASP A 157 -19.09 -3.13 -8.06
CA ASP A 157 -19.88 -4.16 -7.37
C ASP A 157 -21.19 -3.57 -6.84
N GLN A 158 -22.27 -3.79 -7.59
CA GLN A 158 -23.59 -3.26 -7.24
C GLN A 158 -24.24 -3.95 -6.03
N ASP A 159 -23.83 -5.17 -5.73
CA ASP A 159 -24.34 -5.96 -4.59
C ASP A 159 -23.52 -5.77 -3.31
N TRP A 160 -22.48 -4.94 -3.38
CA TRP A 160 -21.69 -4.60 -2.20
C TRP A 160 -22.53 -3.87 -1.15
N PRO A 161 -22.62 -4.37 0.10
CA PRO A 161 -23.44 -3.73 1.14
C PRO A 161 -22.79 -2.48 1.75
N GLY A 162 -21.50 -2.25 1.50
CA GLY A 162 -20.75 -1.09 1.98
C GLY A 162 -20.73 0.07 1.01
N GLU A 163 -19.70 0.91 1.09
CA GLU A 163 -19.54 2.11 0.28
C GLU A 163 -19.31 1.77 -1.21
N LYS A 164 -20.01 2.49 -2.10
CA LYS A 164 -19.97 2.26 -3.56
C LYS A 164 -19.52 3.48 -4.33
N GLY A 165 -18.89 3.27 -5.48
CA GLY A 165 -18.48 4.31 -6.42
C GLY A 165 -17.01 4.70 -6.27
N ARG A 166 -16.64 5.89 -6.74
CA ARG A 166 -15.27 6.39 -6.73
C ARG A 166 -14.97 7.15 -5.44
N VAL A 167 -13.72 7.09 -5.01
CA VAL A 167 -13.22 7.87 -3.88
C VAL A 167 -12.70 9.21 -4.39
N ASP A 168 -13.29 10.28 -3.90
CA ASP A 168 -12.86 11.66 -4.06
C ASP A 168 -12.74 12.37 -2.69
N ALA A 169 -12.28 13.61 -2.68
CA ALA A 169 -12.08 14.34 -1.44
C ALA A 169 -13.39 14.63 -0.68
N ALA A 170 -14.50 14.86 -1.39
CA ALA A 170 -15.80 15.07 -0.78
C ALA A 170 -16.27 13.81 -0.04
N ARG A 171 -16.12 12.65 -0.67
CA ARG A 171 -16.43 11.37 -0.03
C ARG A 171 -15.49 11.07 1.14
N LEU A 172 -14.20 11.36 1.02
CA LEU A 172 -13.28 11.20 2.17
C LEU A 172 -13.72 12.02 3.38
N LYS A 173 -14.17 13.26 3.16
CA LYS A 173 -14.72 14.10 4.23
C LYS A 173 -15.96 13.49 4.90
N LEU A 174 -16.82 12.80 4.15
CA LEU A 174 -17.98 12.10 4.70
C LEU A 174 -17.58 10.85 5.48
N LEU A 175 -16.64 10.03 4.96
CA LEU A 175 -16.20 8.79 5.57
C LEU A 175 -15.29 9.01 6.78
N VAL A 176 -14.52 10.09 6.78
CA VAL A 176 -13.55 10.46 7.83
C VAL A 176 -13.72 11.96 8.15
N PRO A 177 -14.75 12.34 8.91
CA PRO A 177 -15.07 13.76 9.17
C PRO A 177 -13.95 14.56 9.83
N ASP A 178 -13.09 13.89 10.61
CA ASP A 178 -11.93 14.47 11.28
C ASP A 178 -10.64 14.46 10.43
N PHE A 179 -10.75 14.27 9.09
CA PHE A 179 -9.62 14.14 8.18
C PHE A 179 -8.61 15.28 8.29
N ALA A 180 -9.06 16.50 8.57
CA ALA A 180 -8.20 17.66 8.71
C ALA A 180 -7.23 17.58 9.91
N GLY A 181 -7.55 16.76 10.91
CA GLY A 181 -6.69 16.46 12.04
C GLY A 181 -5.74 15.28 11.84
N ARG A 182 -5.70 14.69 10.62
CA ARG A 182 -4.92 13.51 10.29
C ARG A 182 -3.83 13.81 9.26
N ASP A 183 -2.72 13.11 9.31
CA ASP A 183 -1.82 13.01 8.16
C ASP A 183 -2.41 12.06 7.12
N ALA A 184 -2.53 12.52 5.87
CA ALA A 184 -3.08 11.74 4.77
C ALA A 184 -1.97 11.07 3.96
N PHE A 185 -1.98 9.75 3.91
CA PHE A 185 -1.08 8.93 3.11
C PHE A 185 -1.84 8.34 1.92
N LEU A 186 -1.47 8.73 0.71
CA LEU A 186 -2.17 8.38 -0.52
C LEU A 186 -1.30 7.49 -1.41
N CYS A 187 -1.83 6.36 -1.88
CA CYS A 187 -1.16 5.53 -2.87
C CYS A 187 -2.19 4.81 -3.77
N GLY A 188 -2.08 5.00 -5.07
CA GLY A 188 -3.02 4.43 -6.04
C GLY A 188 -2.80 4.90 -7.47
N PRO A 189 -3.77 4.67 -8.37
CA PRO A 189 -3.68 5.10 -9.76
C PRO A 189 -3.46 6.61 -9.90
N PRO A 190 -2.62 7.08 -10.85
CA PRO A 190 -2.28 8.49 -11.00
C PRO A 190 -3.49 9.44 -11.08
N PRO A 191 -4.59 9.15 -11.81
CA PRO A 191 -5.75 10.04 -11.84
C PRO A 191 -6.42 10.21 -10.47
N MET A 192 -6.49 9.13 -9.68
CA MET A 192 -7.01 9.17 -8.32
C MET A 192 -6.13 10.03 -7.42
N MET A 193 -4.81 9.85 -7.52
CA MET A 193 -3.83 10.59 -6.72
C MET A 193 -3.92 12.09 -6.96
N THR A 194 -3.95 12.51 -8.24
CA THR A 194 -4.06 13.92 -8.62
C THR A 194 -5.35 14.55 -8.10
N ALA A 195 -6.47 13.85 -8.24
CA ALA A 195 -7.77 14.35 -7.79
C ALA A 195 -7.84 14.48 -6.26
N LEU A 196 -7.30 13.51 -5.53
CA LEU A 196 -7.30 13.51 -4.06
C LEU A 196 -6.36 14.57 -3.49
N ASP A 197 -5.16 14.73 -4.04
CA ASP A 197 -4.20 15.72 -3.61
C ASP A 197 -4.80 17.13 -3.73
N ALA A 198 -5.30 17.49 -4.91
CA ALA A 198 -5.94 18.78 -5.14
C ALA A 198 -7.19 18.98 -4.26
N GLY A 199 -8.04 17.94 -4.18
CA GLY A 199 -9.31 18.01 -3.46
C GLY A 199 -9.14 18.13 -1.95
N LEU A 200 -8.21 17.40 -1.33
CA LEU A 200 -7.94 17.47 0.10
C LEU A 200 -7.37 18.85 0.49
N CYS A 201 -6.45 19.39 -0.30
CA CYS A 201 -5.94 20.74 -0.09
C CYS A 201 -7.05 21.79 -0.22
N ALA A 202 -7.94 21.66 -1.21
CA ALA A 202 -9.08 22.57 -1.38
C ALA A 202 -10.08 22.50 -0.19
N LEU A 203 -10.16 21.35 0.49
CA LEU A 203 -10.97 21.17 1.71
C LEU A 203 -10.24 21.63 3.00
N GLY A 204 -9.05 22.22 2.87
CA GLY A 204 -8.30 22.81 3.97
C GLY A 204 -7.27 21.90 4.65
N LEU A 205 -6.97 20.73 4.09
CA LEU A 205 -5.86 19.91 4.58
C LEU A 205 -4.53 20.57 4.18
N PRO A 206 -3.64 20.92 5.14
CA PRO A 206 -2.34 21.51 4.83
C PRO A 206 -1.51 20.59 3.94
N ARG A 207 -0.83 21.17 2.96
CA ARG A 207 -0.02 20.43 1.98
C ARG A 207 1.03 19.53 2.64
N GLU A 208 1.62 19.97 3.72
CA GLU A 208 2.63 19.23 4.48
C GLU A 208 2.07 18.03 5.26
N GLN A 209 0.74 17.89 5.36
CA GLN A 209 0.06 16.72 5.90
C GLN A 209 -0.35 15.72 4.81
N VAL A 210 -0.14 16.03 3.52
CA VAL A 210 -0.44 15.14 2.40
C VAL A 210 0.85 14.46 1.94
N HIS A 211 0.93 13.16 2.17
CA HIS A 211 2.04 12.29 1.76
C HIS A 211 1.56 11.37 0.66
N TYR A 212 2.35 11.16 -0.38
CA TYR A 212 1.97 10.26 -1.46
C TYR A 212 3.17 9.50 -2.02
N GLU A 213 2.90 8.29 -2.49
CA GLU A 213 3.82 7.45 -3.24
C GLU A 213 3.22 7.17 -4.61
N LEU A 214 3.97 7.48 -5.68
CA LEU A 214 3.55 7.26 -7.06
C LEU A 214 4.23 6.01 -7.61
N PHE A 215 3.46 5.06 -8.11
CA PHE A 215 3.99 3.96 -8.89
C PHE A 215 4.14 4.43 -10.34
N SER A 216 5.36 4.76 -10.76
CA SER A 216 5.68 4.91 -12.18
C SER A 216 5.73 3.53 -12.84
N LEU A 217 4.90 3.33 -13.85
CA LEU A 217 4.94 2.15 -14.71
C LEU A 217 6.04 2.31 -15.75
#